data_4ca697d2ec938d2fbbb65f4d13e6ec94
#
_entry.id   4ca697d2ec938d2fbbb65f4d13e6ec94
#
_cell.length_a   1.000
_cell.length_b   1.000
_cell.length_c   1.000
_cell.angle_alpha   90.00
_cell.angle_beta   90.00
_cell.angle_gamma   90.00
#
_symmetry.space_group_name_H-M   'P 1'
#
loop_
_entity.id
_entity.type
_entity.pdbx_description
1 polymer ?
#
loop_
_entity_poly.entity_id
_entity_poly.type
_entity_poly.pdbx_seq_one_letter_code
_entity_poly.pdbx_strand_id
1 'polypeptide(L)'
;MSYVSRLKKEYSESITKKLMESHGLKNVMEVPKLKKIVISKGLGAAVSDKKLVDYAVDELTLISGQKAVATKSKKDISNFKLRKGMPIGAKVTLRGERMYEFLDRLITAALPRVRDFQGIKTSGFDGRGNYNLGITEQIIFPEINIDKVNKISGMDITFVTDTNDDNLAKSLLIELGLPFRKK
;
A
#
# COMPACT_ATOMS: atom_id res chain seq x y z
N MET A 1 9.20 -18.18 20.66
CA MET A 1 9.93 -17.38 19.65
C MET A 1 8.94 -16.42 19.00
N SER A 2 9.22 -15.12 18.99
CA SER A 2 8.36 -14.16 18.29
C SER A 2 8.53 -14.38 16.78
N TYR A 3 7.42 -14.43 16.05
CA TYR A 3 7.42 -14.51 14.59
C TYR A 3 8.08 -13.25 14.01
N VAL A 4 8.99 -13.43 13.08
CA VAL A 4 9.63 -12.35 12.32
C VAL A 4 9.43 -12.61 10.84
N SER A 5 8.85 -11.64 10.12
CA SER A 5 8.58 -11.76 8.70
C SER A 5 9.88 -11.88 7.87
N ARG A 6 9.83 -12.63 6.77
CA ARG A 6 10.97 -12.88 5.88
C ARG A 6 11.64 -11.58 5.43
N LEU A 7 10.88 -10.65 4.87
CA LEU A 7 11.40 -9.37 4.36
C LEU A 7 12.02 -8.49 5.46
N LYS A 8 11.53 -8.58 6.71
CA LYS A 8 12.13 -7.84 7.81
C LYS A 8 13.52 -8.38 8.18
N LYS A 9 13.70 -9.70 8.17
CA LYS A 9 15.02 -10.32 8.36
C LYS A 9 15.97 -9.93 7.24
N GLU A 10 15.52 -10.04 6.00
CA GLU A 10 16.29 -9.69 4.81
C GLU A 10 16.70 -8.22 4.81
N TYR A 11 15.81 -7.32 5.25
CA TYR A 11 16.13 -5.90 5.42
C TYR A 11 17.30 -5.71 6.41
N SER A 12 17.27 -6.37 7.57
CA SER A 12 18.29 -6.19 8.60
C SER A 12 19.64 -6.85 8.25
N GLU A 13 19.61 -8.00 7.56
CA GLU A 13 20.81 -8.81 7.30
C GLU A 13 21.56 -8.40 6.03
N SER A 14 20.83 -8.09 4.96
CA SER A 14 21.41 -7.87 3.62
C SER A 14 21.10 -6.49 3.03
N ILE A 15 19.82 -6.04 3.03
CA ILE A 15 19.40 -4.82 2.31
C ILE A 15 20.08 -3.57 2.91
N THR A 16 20.17 -3.49 4.23
CA THR A 16 20.84 -2.37 4.90
C THR A 16 22.29 -2.20 4.43
N LYS A 17 23.04 -3.29 4.33
CA LYS A 17 24.45 -3.26 3.88
C LYS A 17 24.57 -2.83 2.43
N LYS A 18 23.73 -3.40 1.55
CA LYS A 18 23.69 -3.06 0.12
C LYS A 18 23.37 -1.58 -0.10
N LEU A 19 22.40 -1.02 0.63
CA LEU A 19 22.05 0.39 0.53
C LEU A 19 23.18 1.31 1.04
N MET A 20 23.87 0.92 2.10
CA MET A 20 25.04 1.66 2.57
C MET A 20 26.15 1.72 1.52
N GLU A 21 26.48 0.58 0.90
CA GLU A 21 27.53 0.50 -0.13
C GLU A 21 27.13 1.26 -1.40
N SER A 22 25.89 1.11 -1.88
CA SER A 22 25.43 1.71 -3.14
C SER A 22 25.30 3.23 -3.07
N HIS A 23 24.97 3.78 -1.91
CA HIS A 23 24.78 5.22 -1.70
C HIS A 23 25.89 5.90 -0.87
N GLY A 24 26.91 5.15 -0.46
CA GLY A 24 28.03 5.68 0.31
C GLY A 24 27.63 6.24 1.69
N LEU A 25 26.60 5.66 2.32
CA LEU A 25 26.09 6.10 3.61
C LEU A 25 27.09 5.70 4.72
N LYS A 26 27.43 6.64 5.58
CA LYS A 26 28.41 6.41 6.67
C LYS A 26 27.78 5.82 7.91
N ASN A 27 26.49 6.08 8.14
CA ASN A 27 25.80 5.66 9.35
C ASN A 27 24.61 4.73 9.00
N VAL A 28 24.48 3.62 9.73
CA VAL A 28 23.36 2.69 9.59
C VAL A 28 22.00 3.38 9.83
N MET A 29 21.96 4.43 10.65
CA MET A 29 20.74 5.18 10.92
C MET A 29 20.29 6.11 9.78
N GLU A 30 21.16 6.35 8.78
CA GLU A 30 20.82 7.10 7.57
C GLU A 30 20.17 6.22 6.51
N VAL A 31 20.26 4.88 6.68
CA VAL A 31 19.67 3.94 5.74
C VAL A 31 18.15 4.06 5.77
N PRO A 32 17.50 4.29 4.61
CA PRO A 32 16.06 4.45 4.55
C PRO A 32 15.34 3.17 5.02
N LYS A 33 14.25 3.34 5.75
CA LYS A 33 13.38 2.24 6.19
C LYS A 33 11.91 2.54 5.93
N LEU A 34 11.15 1.48 5.74
CA LEU A 34 9.72 1.60 5.59
C LEU A 34 9.06 1.82 6.96
N LYS A 35 8.35 2.95 7.12
CA LYS A 35 7.65 3.30 8.38
C LYS A 35 6.26 2.70 8.47
N LYS A 36 5.52 2.75 7.37
CA LYS A 36 4.14 2.25 7.30
C LYS A 36 3.72 2.04 5.86
N ILE A 37 2.73 1.17 5.66
CA ILE A 37 1.96 1.06 4.42
C ILE A 37 0.53 1.48 4.73
N VAL A 38 -0.03 2.37 3.90
CA VAL A 38 -1.42 2.79 4.01
C VAL A 38 -2.16 2.30 2.78
N ILE A 39 -3.21 1.51 3.00
CA ILE A 39 -4.10 1.07 1.93
C ILE A 39 -5.37 1.89 2.06
N SER A 40 -5.79 2.54 0.99
CA SER A 40 -6.99 3.37 0.95
C SER A 40 -7.85 3.07 -0.26
N LYS A 41 -9.17 3.11 -0.06
CA LYS A 41 -10.17 2.86 -1.08
C LYS A 41 -11.20 3.98 -1.04
N GLY A 42 -11.24 4.78 -2.11
CA GLY A 42 -12.24 5.84 -2.27
C GLY A 42 -13.51 5.31 -2.95
N LEU A 43 -14.67 5.61 -2.41
CA LEU A 43 -15.96 5.11 -2.88
C LEU A 43 -16.92 6.28 -3.16
N GLY A 44 -16.79 6.88 -4.34
CA GLY A 44 -17.69 7.97 -4.74
C GLY A 44 -19.17 7.55 -4.79
N ALA A 45 -19.46 6.30 -5.16
CA ALA A 45 -20.82 5.74 -5.18
C ALA A 45 -21.44 5.55 -3.79
N ALA A 46 -20.64 5.60 -2.71
CA ALA A 46 -21.13 5.46 -1.33
C ALA A 46 -22.06 6.59 -0.89
N VAL A 47 -22.09 7.70 -1.61
CA VAL A 47 -23.06 8.78 -1.40
C VAL A 47 -24.49 8.29 -1.63
N SER A 48 -24.67 7.42 -2.63
CA SER A 48 -25.98 6.80 -2.96
C SER A 48 -26.24 5.52 -2.15
N ASP A 49 -25.23 4.71 -1.93
CA ASP A 49 -25.33 3.43 -1.22
C ASP A 49 -24.24 3.29 -0.16
N LYS A 50 -24.64 3.50 1.10
CA LYS A 50 -23.72 3.40 2.26
C LYS A 50 -23.16 1.99 2.49
N LYS A 51 -23.89 0.94 2.07
CA LYS A 51 -23.43 -0.46 2.24
C LYS A 51 -22.14 -0.75 1.51
N LEU A 52 -21.83 0.00 0.44
CA LEU A 52 -20.57 -0.14 -0.30
C LEU A 52 -19.35 0.14 0.59
N VAL A 53 -19.49 1.00 1.61
CA VAL A 53 -18.39 1.27 2.54
C VAL A 53 -18.14 0.09 3.47
N ASP A 54 -19.22 -0.57 3.93
CA ASP A 54 -19.10 -1.73 4.80
C ASP A 54 -18.41 -2.89 4.06
N TYR A 55 -18.82 -3.16 2.81
CA TYR A 55 -18.14 -4.14 1.95
C TYR A 55 -16.66 -3.80 1.73
N ALA A 56 -16.33 -2.52 1.50
CA ALA A 56 -14.94 -2.12 1.33
C ALA A 56 -14.10 -2.25 2.62
N VAL A 57 -14.70 -2.02 3.78
CA VAL A 57 -14.05 -2.26 5.08
C VAL A 57 -13.77 -3.74 5.27
N ASP A 58 -14.72 -4.62 4.93
CA ASP A 58 -14.55 -6.07 5.03
C ASP A 58 -13.47 -6.57 4.05
N GLU A 59 -13.51 -6.12 2.79
CA GLU A 59 -12.48 -6.46 1.79
C GLU A 59 -11.08 -6.04 2.24
N LEU A 60 -10.90 -4.78 2.67
CA LEU A 60 -9.62 -4.30 3.15
C LEU A 60 -9.17 -5.02 4.44
N THR A 61 -10.10 -5.45 5.28
CA THR A 61 -9.80 -6.24 6.47
C THR A 61 -9.27 -7.61 6.09
N LEU A 62 -9.86 -8.27 5.10
CA LEU A 62 -9.39 -9.57 4.59
C LEU A 62 -8.00 -9.44 3.95
N ILE A 63 -7.79 -8.46 3.07
CA ILE A 63 -6.51 -8.23 2.40
C ILE A 63 -5.38 -7.94 3.39
N SER A 64 -5.64 -7.08 4.37
CA SER A 64 -4.61 -6.58 5.27
C SER A 64 -4.37 -7.45 6.51
N GLY A 65 -5.34 -8.31 6.87
CA GLY A 65 -5.34 -9.03 8.14
C GLY A 65 -5.51 -8.12 9.37
N GLN A 66 -5.93 -6.87 9.16
CA GLN A 66 -6.18 -5.88 10.20
C GLN A 66 -7.48 -5.15 9.91
N LYS A 67 -8.32 -4.94 10.93
CA LYS A 67 -9.61 -4.24 10.78
C LYS A 67 -9.41 -2.86 10.15
N ALA A 68 -10.03 -2.65 9.00
CA ALA A 68 -10.04 -1.38 8.30
C ALA A 68 -11.02 -0.39 8.95
N VAL A 69 -10.83 0.90 8.69
CA VAL A 69 -11.65 1.98 9.24
C VAL A 69 -12.34 2.73 8.11
N ALA A 70 -13.64 2.95 8.23
CA ALA A 70 -14.39 3.80 7.32
C ALA A 70 -13.93 5.26 7.43
N THR A 71 -13.67 5.90 6.30
CA THR A 71 -13.28 7.31 6.23
C THR A 71 -14.50 8.18 5.96
N LYS A 72 -14.64 9.25 6.76
CA LYS A 72 -15.77 10.18 6.70
C LYS A 72 -15.39 11.49 6.03
N SER A 73 -16.34 12.11 5.33
CA SER A 73 -16.17 13.44 4.74
C SER A 73 -15.92 14.48 5.83
N LYS A 74 -14.98 15.38 5.58
CA LYS A 74 -14.66 16.52 6.46
C LYS A 74 -15.46 17.80 6.12
N LYS A 75 -15.94 17.92 4.88
CA LYS A 75 -16.63 19.10 4.35
C LYS A 75 -17.95 18.70 3.68
N ASP A 76 -18.87 19.65 3.62
CA ASP A 76 -20.08 19.59 2.81
C ASP A 76 -19.77 20.03 1.39
N ILE A 77 -20.19 19.25 0.38
CA ILE A 77 -20.00 19.57 -1.04
C ILE A 77 -21.32 19.29 -1.74
N SER A 78 -22.08 20.35 -2.07
CA SER A 78 -23.42 20.26 -2.65
C SER A 78 -23.44 19.58 -4.02
N ASN A 79 -22.46 19.86 -4.89
CA ASN A 79 -22.36 19.26 -6.22
C ASN A 79 -22.27 17.73 -6.19
N PHE A 80 -21.66 17.16 -5.15
CA PHE A 80 -21.55 15.73 -4.96
C PHE A 80 -22.62 15.17 -4.00
N LYS A 81 -23.59 15.97 -3.57
CA LYS A 81 -24.61 15.60 -2.57
C LYS A 81 -23.99 15.04 -1.27
N LEU A 82 -22.79 15.53 -0.93
CA LEU A 82 -21.96 15.06 0.17
C LEU A 82 -22.14 15.96 1.39
N ARG A 83 -22.40 15.35 2.56
CA ARG A 83 -22.47 16.04 3.85
C ARG A 83 -21.34 15.61 4.77
N LYS A 84 -20.89 16.52 5.63
CA LYS A 84 -19.92 16.24 6.69
C LYS A 84 -20.34 15.04 7.52
N GLY A 85 -19.39 14.13 7.77
CA GLY A 85 -19.65 12.91 8.54
C GLY A 85 -20.13 11.72 7.71
N MET A 86 -20.50 11.89 6.43
CA MET A 86 -20.86 10.76 5.56
C MET A 86 -19.65 9.87 5.29
N PRO A 87 -19.79 8.51 5.42
CA PRO A 87 -18.72 7.59 5.05
C PRO A 87 -18.57 7.55 3.52
N ILE A 88 -17.33 7.73 3.03
CA ILE A 88 -17.02 7.83 1.59
C ILE A 88 -15.84 6.96 1.16
N GLY A 89 -15.30 6.17 2.05
CA GLY A 89 -14.20 5.25 1.74
C GLY A 89 -13.77 4.44 2.96
N ALA A 90 -12.76 3.64 2.76
CA ALA A 90 -12.13 2.84 3.81
C ALA A 90 -10.62 2.97 3.75
N LYS A 91 -9.94 2.82 4.88
CA LYS A 91 -8.47 2.79 4.96
C LYS A 91 -7.98 1.84 6.04
N VAL A 92 -6.77 1.34 5.84
CA VAL A 92 -6.01 0.61 6.86
C VAL A 92 -4.56 1.08 6.84
N THR A 93 -3.92 1.10 8.01
CA THR A 93 -2.50 1.47 8.14
C THR A 93 -1.76 0.32 8.79
N LEU A 94 -0.80 -0.24 8.07
CA LEU A 94 0.03 -1.35 8.49
C LEU A 94 1.39 -0.87 8.96
N ARG A 95 1.91 -1.48 10.05
CA ARG A 95 3.23 -1.22 10.62
C ARG A 95 3.86 -2.51 11.11
N GLY A 96 5.18 -2.49 11.30
CA GLY A 96 5.93 -3.63 11.87
C GLY A 96 5.79 -4.91 11.06
N GLU A 97 5.58 -6.04 11.70
CA GLU A 97 5.52 -7.36 11.05
C GLU A 97 4.44 -7.44 9.98
N ARG A 98 3.22 -6.97 10.30
CA ARG A 98 2.09 -6.99 9.37
C ARG A 98 2.34 -6.19 8.09
N MET A 99 3.14 -5.12 8.18
CA MET A 99 3.54 -4.32 7.03
C MET A 99 4.43 -5.12 6.08
N TYR A 100 5.46 -5.79 6.61
CA TYR A 100 6.37 -6.61 5.80
C TYR A 100 5.69 -7.86 5.24
N GLU A 101 4.78 -8.48 5.98
CA GLU A 101 3.98 -9.59 5.47
C GLU A 101 3.06 -9.19 4.32
N PHE A 102 2.38 -8.07 4.48
CA PHE A 102 1.55 -7.53 3.40
C PHE A 102 2.39 -7.22 2.16
N LEU A 103 3.58 -6.60 2.35
CA LEU A 103 4.49 -6.31 1.26
C LEU A 103 4.94 -7.58 0.53
N ASP A 104 5.29 -8.62 1.27
CA ASP A 104 5.71 -9.91 0.70
C ASP A 104 4.58 -10.53 -0.14
N ARG A 105 3.35 -10.59 0.38
CA ARG A 105 2.17 -11.08 -0.37
C ARG A 105 1.83 -10.21 -1.59
N LEU A 106 1.97 -8.91 -1.47
CA LEU A 106 1.76 -7.99 -2.59
C LEU A 106 2.72 -8.31 -3.74
N ILE A 107 4.02 -8.50 -3.45
CA ILE A 107 5.04 -8.74 -4.46
C ILE A 107 4.92 -10.16 -5.04
N THR A 108 4.74 -11.17 -4.21
CA THR A 108 4.79 -12.58 -4.63
C THR A 108 3.48 -13.09 -5.19
N ALA A 109 2.34 -12.63 -4.68
CA ALA A 109 1.04 -13.17 -5.03
C ALA A 109 0.14 -12.19 -5.80
N ALA A 110 0.06 -10.91 -5.38
CA ALA A 110 -0.90 -9.98 -5.95
C ALA A 110 -0.42 -9.33 -7.26
N LEU A 111 0.80 -8.78 -7.29
CA LEU A 111 1.33 -8.10 -8.49
C LEU A 111 1.41 -9.00 -9.73
N PRO A 112 1.83 -10.28 -9.65
CA PRO A 112 1.85 -11.16 -10.83
C PRO A 112 0.46 -11.45 -11.40
N ARG A 113 -0.61 -11.26 -10.63
CA ARG A 113 -2.01 -11.44 -11.05
C ARG A 113 -2.61 -10.22 -11.74
N VAL A 114 -1.91 -9.09 -11.72
CA VAL A 114 -2.35 -7.89 -12.44
C VAL A 114 -2.33 -8.17 -13.94
N ARG A 115 -3.44 -7.89 -14.61
CA ARG A 115 -3.56 -8.06 -16.07
C ARG A 115 -2.55 -7.17 -16.77
N ASP A 116 -1.81 -7.73 -17.74
CA ASP A 116 -0.80 -7.03 -18.56
C ASP A 116 0.25 -6.28 -17.70
N PHE A 117 0.70 -6.91 -16.60
CA PHE A 117 1.67 -6.31 -15.71
C PHE A 117 3.02 -6.10 -16.40
N GLN A 118 3.43 -4.85 -16.58
CA GLN A 118 4.71 -4.44 -17.17
C GLN A 118 5.69 -3.81 -16.17
N GLY A 119 5.43 -3.98 -14.89
CA GLY A 119 6.17 -3.30 -13.83
C GLY A 119 5.53 -2.00 -13.35
N ILE A 120 5.96 -1.56 -12.18
CA ILE A 120 5.42 -0.39 -11.48
C ILE A 120 6.05 0.89 -12.04
N LYS A 121 5.24 1.93 -12.27
CA LYS A 121 5.71 3.23 -12.78
C LYS A 121 6.50 3.98 -11.71
N THR A 122 7.59 4.63 -12.11
CA THR A 122 8.40 5.47 -11.20
C THR A 122 7.77 6.84 -10.90
N SER A 123 6.71 7.23 -11.59
CA SER A 123 6.03 8.52 -11.41
C SER A 123 5.17 8.61 -10.13
N GLY A 124 5.08 7.56 -9.33
CA GLY A 124 4.29 7.53 -8.10
C GLY A 124 4.99 8.11 -6.86
N PHE A 125 6.20 8.63 -6.98
CA PHE A 125 6.90 9.31 -5.89
C PHE A 125 6.37 10.74 -5.70
N ASP A 126 6.32 11.20 -4.45
CA ASP A 126 5.75 12.50 -4.06
C ASP A 126 6.80 13.62 -3.90
N GLY A 127 8.08 13.36 -4.19
CA GLY A 127 9.18 14.30 -3.96
C GLY A 127 9.66 14.35 -2.49
N ARG A 128 9.13 13.49 -1.63
CA ARG A 128 9.48 13.40 -0.20
C ARG A 128 9.75 11.96 0.25
N GLY A 129 10.18 11.12 -0.68
CA GLY A 129 10.52 9.73 -0.39
C GLY A 129 9.34 8.78 -0.18
N ASN A 130 8.09 9.20 -0.38
CA ASN A 130 6.94 8.30 -0.31
C ASN A 130 6.53 7.88 -1.72
N TYR A 131 5.99 6.66 -1.83
CA TYR A 131 5.57 6.11 -3.10
C TYR A 131 4.10 5.67 -3.04
N ASN A 132 3.31 6.03 -4.07
CA ASN A 132 1.92 5.63 -4.20
C ASN A 132 1.73 4.70 -5.40
N LEU A 133 1.13 3.53 -5.14
CA LEU A 133 0.79 2.51 -6.12
C LEU A 133 -0.73 2.42 -6.25
N GLY A 134 -1.27 2.80 -7.41
CA GLY A 134 -2.68 2.59 -7.75
C GLY A 134 -2.90 1.18 -8.30
N ILE A 135 -3.86 0.47 -7.74
CA ILE A 135 -4.35 -0.83 -8.21
C ILE A 135 -5.77 -0.64 -8.73
N THR A 136 -6.04 -1.08 -9.94
CA THR A 136 -7.34 -0.93 -10.59
C THR A 136 -8.38 -1.91 -10.13
N GLU A 137 -7.97 -3.11 -9.72
CA GLU A 137 -8.86 -4.23 -9.41
C GLU A 137 -8.46 -4.92 -8.10
N GLN A 138 -9.38 -5.01 -7.13
CA GLN A 138 -9.12 -5.71 -5.86
C GLN A 138 -9.02 -7.22 -6.00
N ILE A 139 -9.51 -7.80 -7.09
CA ILE A 139 -9.53 -9.26 -7.32
C ILE A 139 -8.16 -9.89 -7.51
N ILE A 140 -7.11 -9.07 -7.67
CA ILE A 140 -5.73 -9.57 -7.71
C ILE A 140 -5.28 -10.20 -6.39
N PHE A 141 -5.92 -9.83 -5.28
CA PHE A 141 -5.61 -10.41 -3.97
C PHE A 141 -6.28 -11.78 -3.80
N PRO A 142 -5.50 -12.84 -3.50
CA PRO A 142 -6.06 -14.20 -3.36
C PRO A 142 -7.04 -14.35 -2.19
N GLU A 143 -7.00 -13.44 -1.23
CA GLU A 143 -7.88 -13.42 -0.07
C GLU A 143 -9.33 -13.03 -0.41
N ILE A 144 -9.53 -12.44 -1.59
CA ILE A 144 -10.86 -11.99 -2.04
C ILE A 144 -11.54 -13.10 -2.84
N ASN A 145 -12.72 -13.48 -2.39
CA ASN A 145 -13.58 -14.38 -3.15
C ASN A 145 -14.36 -13.57 -4.20
N ILE A 146 -14.15 -13.88 -5.48
CA ILE A 146 -14.75 -13.20 -6.64
C ILE A 146 -16.28 -13.25 -6.59
N ASP A 147 -16.87 -14.35 -6.13
CA ASP A 147 -18.32 -14.52 -6.04
C ASP A 147 -19.01 -13.57 -5.05
N LYS A 148 -18.24 -13.06 -4.07
CA LYS A 148 -18.73 -12.11 -3.06
C LYS A 148 -18.46 -10.65 -3.40
N VAL A 149 -17.79 -10.37 -4.50
CA VAL A 149 -17.46 -9.01 -4.94
C VAL A 149 -18.67 -8.38 -5.63
N ASN A 150 -19.29 -7.38 -5.00
CA ASN A 150 -20.42 -6.66 -5.59
C ASN A 150 -20.01 -5.74 -6.73
N LYS A 151 -18.83 -5.15 -6.65
CA LYS A 151 -18.30 -4.23 -7.66
C LYS A 151 -16.78 -4.27 -7.70
N ILE A 152 -16.23 -4.41 -8.90
CA ILE A 152 -14.79 -4.23 -9.11
C ILE A 152 -14.43 -2.77 -8.87
N SER A 153 -13.45 -2.52 -8.02
CA SER A 153 -13.01 -1.19 -7.66
C SER A 153 -11.53 -1.19 -7.29
N GLY A 154 -10.87 -0.08 -7.60
CA GLY A 154 -9.45 0.11 -7.31
C GLY A 154 -9.18 0.50 -5.87
N MET A 155 -7.89 0.52 -5.55
CA MET A 155 -7.37 0.99 -4.28
C MET A 155 -5.99 1.60 -4.48
N ASP A 156 -5.60 2.46 -3.56
CA ASP A 156 -4.27 3.07 -3.49
C ASP A 156 -3.48 2.48 -2.33
N ILE A 157 -2.24 2.08 -2.61
CA ILE A 157 -1.29 1.58 -1.63
C ILE A 157 -0.14 2.59 -1.54
N THR A 158 -0.04 3.27 -0.41
CA THR A 158 1.00 4.26 -0.16
C THR A 158 2.07 3.69 0.75
N PHE A 159 3.31 3.66 0.26
CA PHE A 159 4.51 3.28 1.01
C PHE A 159 5.12 4.55 1.60
N VAL A 160 5.17 4.62 2.91
CA VAL A 160 5.74 5.78 3.63
C VAL A 160 7.09 5.37 4.21
N THR A 161 8.14 6.04 3.77
CA THR A 161 9.51 5.83 4.25
C THR A 161 9.90 6.90 5.28
N ASP A 162 11.09 6.82 5.82
CA ASP A 162 11.66 7.84 6.72
C ASP A 162 12.63 8.80 6.03
N THR A 163 12.95 8.55 4.75
CA THR A 163 13.77 9.46 3.95
C THR A 163 12.92 10.50 3.23
N ASN A 164 13.54 11.64 2.94
CA ASN A 164 12.95 12.69 2.10
C ASN A 164 13.49 12.67 0.66
N ASP A 165 14.36 11.70 0.32
CA ASP A 165 14.92 11.56 -1.02
C ASP A 165 14.24 10.40 -1.76
N ASP A 166 13.63 10.71 -2.89
CA ASP A 166 12.94 9.74 -3.75
C ASP A 166 13.90 8.69 -4.33
N ASN A 167 15.19 9.04 -4.57
CA ASN A 167 16.16 8.09 -5.11
C ASN A 167 16.52 7.03 -4.06
N LEU A 168 16.75 7.44 -2.82
CA LEU A 168 16.99 6.53 -1.70
C LEU A 168 15.77 5.65 -1.43
N ALA A 169 14.57 6.24 -1.43
CA ALA A 169 13.32 5.49 -1.27
C ALA A 169 13.10 4.48 -2.40
N LYS A 170 13.40 4.86 -3.65
CA LYS A 170 13.32 3.96 -4.80
C LYS A 170 14.27 2.79 -4.68
N SER A 171 15.52 3.04 -4.29
CA SER A 171 16.51 1.99 -4.08
C SER A 171 16.07 1.03 -2.98
N LEU A 172 15.53 1.54 -1.87
CA LEU A 172 14.95 0.71 -0.81
C LEU A 172 13.83 -0.19 -1.33
N LEU A 173 12.88 0.36 -2.09
CA LEU A 173 11.75 -0.40 -2.61
C LEU A 173 12.17 -1.45 -3.65
N ILE A 174 13.20 -1.17 -4.45
CA ILE A 174 13.80 -2.14 -5.39
C ILE A 174 14.45 -3.30 -4.62
N GLU A 175 15.26 -3.00 -3.60
CA GLU A 175 15.91 -4.04 -2.78
C GLU A 175 14.90 -4.87 -1.98
N LEU A 176 13.75 -4.31 -1.61
CA LEU A 176 12.63 -5.04 -1.02
C LEU A 176 11.87 -5.91 -2.05
N GLY A 177 12.23 -5.83 -3.34
CA GLY A 177 11.68 -6.68 -4.40
C GLY A 177 10.51 -6.07 -5.19
N LEU A 178 10.21 -4.79 -5.06
CA LEU A 178 9.17 -4.14 -5.87
C LEU A 178 9.63 -4.02 -7.34
N PRO A 179 8.86 -4.57 -8.30
CA PRO A 179 9.26 -4.65 -9.71
C PRO A 179 8.99 -3.34 -10.45
N PHE A 180 9.89 -2.39 -10.35
CA PHE A 180 9.80 -1.16 -11.14
C PHE A 180 10.10 -1.41 -12.62
N ARG A 181 9.37 -0.71 -13.50
CA ARG A 181 9.58 -0.77 -14.94
C ARG A 181 10.96 -0.21 -15.27
N LYS A 182 11.77 -1.00 -15.98
CA LYS A 182 13.01 -0.49 -16.58
C LYS A 182 12.63 0.46 -17.71
N LYS A 183 13.23 1.65 -17.71
CA LYS A 183 13.10 2.57 -18.86
C LYS A 183 13.78 2.01 -20.08
#